data_bf73ec94bf16d322cfdedd46b0ac8906
#
_entry.id   bf73ec94bf16d322cfdedd46b0ac8906
#
_cell.length_a   1.000
_cell.length_b   1.000
_cell.length_c   1.000
_cell.angle_alpha   90.00
_cell.angle_beta   90.00
_cell.angle_gamma   90.00
#
_symmetry.space_group_name_H-M   'P 1'
#
loop_
_entity.id
_entity.type
_entity.pdbx_description
1 polymer ?
#
loop_
_entity_poly.entity_id
_entity_poly.type
_entity_poly.pdbx_seq_one_letter_code
_entity_poly.pdbx_strand_id
1 'polypeptide(L)'
;LPTLKQDKYLSHIPVVIVSAMISEKEQAEGLNRGADAYLTKPFSSVVLKSTVDRLVSNRETMKEYYYSPESAFQFSGGQLMHQEDKEFLEKVTAIIKVNMNQEGLRPEFVAEQLHMNTRSLYRRFKKISDMTPSDYIKDCKLSYAAQLLVTTNMSVQEILYAIGNTNKSYFYKEFSRKYQVTPKDYRSMNQKIGNE
;
A
#
# COMPACT_ATOMS: atom_id res chain seq x y z
N LEU A 1 -20.01 -9.83 7.50
CA LEU A 1 -19.92 -8.87 6.38
C LEU A 1 -19.03 -7.66 6.73
N PRO A 2 -19.23 -6.96 7.87
CA PRO A 2 -18.35 -5.84 8.25
C PRO A 2 -16.87 -6.20 8.23
N THR A 3 -16.49 -7.37 8.72
CA THR A 3 -15.10 -7.87 8.73
C THR A 3 -14.49 -7.93 7.31
N LEU A 4 -15.27 -8.42 6.32
CA LEU A 4 -14.81 -8.47 4.92
C LEU A 4 -14.66 -7.08 4.30
N LYS A 5 -15.59 -6.17 4.60
CA LYS A 5 -15.59 -4.81 4.03
C LYS A 5 -14.63 -3.84 4.74
N GLN A 6 -14.15 -4.20 5.92
CA GLN A 6 -13.10 -3.48 6.64
C GLN A 6 -11.69 -4.02 6.36
N ASP A 7 -11.59 -5.21 5.76
CA ASP A 7 -10.31 -5.81 5.39
C ASP A 7 -9.72 -5.07 4.18
N LYS A 8 -8.45 -4.64 4.30
CA LYS A 8 -7.73 -3.88 3.29
C LYS A 8 -7.64 -4.59 1.93
N TYR A 9 -7.61 -5.92 1.94
CA TYR A 9 -7.44 -6.74 0.72
C TYR A 9 -8.76 -7.29 0.18
N LEU A 10 -9.83 -7.34 1.00
CA LEU A 10 -11.10 -7.95 0.66
C LEU A 10 -12.24 -6.92 0.49
N SER A 11 -12.09 -5.72 1.03
CA SER A 11 -13.12 -4.66 0.98
C SER A 11 -13.60 -4.34 -0.43
N HIS A 12 -12.74 -4.52 -1.41
CA HIS A 12 -13.03 -4.25 -2.81
C HIS A 12 -13.82 -5.36 -3.52
N ILE A 13 -13.99 -6.55 -2.91
CA ILE A 13 -14.73 -7.66 -3.53
C ILE A 13 -16.24 -7.41 -3.40
N PRO A 14 -16.99 -7.43 -4.53
CA PRO A 14 -18.44 -7.32 -4.47
C PRO A 14 -19.05 -8.47 -3.69
N VAL A 15 -20.01 -8.17 -2.83
CA VAL A 15 -20.70 -9.15 -1.99
C VAL A 15 -22.20 -9.10 -2.28
N VAL A 16 -22.75 -10.25 -2.70
CA VAL A 16 -24.20 -10.46 -2.89
C VAL A 16 -24.71 -11.31 -1.75
N ILE A 17 -25.67 -10.79 -0.99
CA ILE A 17 -26.39 -11.58 0.02
C ILE A 17 -27.54 -12.32 -0.64
N VAL A 18 -27.63 -13.61 -0.37
CA VAL A 18 -28.74 -14.47 -0.82
C VAL A 18 -29.44 -15.03 0.40
N SER A 19 -30.72 -14.68 0.59
CA SER A 19 -31.50 -15.07 1.78
C SER A 19 -32.92 -15.46 1.45
N ALA A 20 -33.51 -16.33 2.27
CA ALA A 20 -34.95 -16.63 2.25
C ALA A 20 -35.80 -15.59 3.00
N MET A 21 -35.15 -14.66 3.71
CA MET A 21 -35.81 -13.60 4.47
C MET A 21 -36.33 -12.50 3.54
N ILE A 22 -37.60 -12.12 3.69
CA ILE A 22 -38.31 -11.22 2.77
C ILE A 22 -38.51 -9.83 3.37
N SER A 23 -38.10 -9.59 4.65
CA SER A 23 -38.39 -8.32 5.28
C SER A 23 -37.50 -7.18 4.71
N GLU A 24 -38.13 -6.07 4.35
CA GLU A 24 -37.44 -4.87 3.85
C GLU A 24 -36.37 -4.35 4.84
N LYS A 25 -36.64 -4.53 6.14
CA LYS A 25 -35.72 -4.12 7.20
C LYS A 25 -34.40 -4.92 7.16
N GLU A 26 -34.46 -6.22 6.93
CA GLU A 26 -33.28 -7.09 6.85
C GLU A 26 -32.48 -6.85 5.55
N GLN A 27 -33.20 -6.56 4.46
CA GLN A 27 -32.56 -6.18 3.19
C GLN A 27 -31.79 -4.86 3.36
N ALA A 28 -32.44 -3.85 3.95
CA ALA A 28 -31.80 -2.56 4.23
C ALA A 28 -30.59 -2.71 5.18
N GLU A 29 -30.72 -3.56 6.20
CA GLU A 29 -29.61 -3.83 7.12
C GLU A 29 -28.44 -4.54 6.43
N GLY A 30 -28.69 -5.50 5.56
CA GLY A 30 -27.68 -6.18 4.76
C GLY A 30 -26.92 -5.23 3.86
N LEU A 31 -27.62 -4.33 3.19
CA LEU A 31 -27.03 -3.29 2.34
C LEU A 31 -26.24 -2.25 3.17
N ASN A 32 -26.79 -1.80 4.30
CA ASN A 32 -26.12 -0.88 5.22
C ASN A 32 -24.84 -1.46 5.83
N ARG A 33 -24.76 -2.78 5.97
CA ARG A 33 -23.56 -3.49 6.42
C ARG A 33 -22.52 -3.70 5.32
N GLY A 34 -22.76 -3.14 4.11
CA GLY A 34 -21.82 -3.11 3.01
C GLY A 34 -21.99 -4.23 1.97
N ALA A 35 -23.17 -4.87 1.87
CA ALA A 35 -23.48 -5.70 0.71
C ALA A 35 -23.72 -4.85 -0.53
N ASP A 36 -23.23 -5.31 -1.68
CA ASP A 36 -23.38 -4.61 -2.97
C ASP A 36 -24.70 -4.98 -3.66
N ALA A 37 -25.30 -6.11 -3.30
CA ALA A 37 -26.65 -6.52 -3.69
C ALA A 37 -27.26 -7.51 -2.69
N TYR A 38 -28.58 -7.63 -2.74
CA TYR A 38 -29.37 -8.57 -1.93
C TYR A 38 -30.37 -9.29 -2.83
N LEU A 39 -30.41 -10.62 -2.77
CA LEU A 39 -31.36 -11.46 -3.54
C LEU A 39 -32.16 -12.32 -2.59
N THR A 40 -33.48 -12.24 -2.72
CA THR A 40 -34.42 -13.10 -1.95
C THR A 40 -34.68 -14.41 -2.67
N LYS A 41 -34.69 -15.52 -1.93
CA LYS A 41 -35.12 -16.84 -2.45
C LYS A 41 -36.63 -16.91 -2.46
N PRO A 42 -37.26 -17.53 -3.50
CA PRO A 42 -36.62 -18.10 -4.69
C PRO A 42 -36.23 -16.99 -5.71
N PHE A 43 -35.06 -17.11 -6.33
CA PHE A 43 -34.61 -16.22 -7.42
C PHE A 43 -34.30 -17.04 -8.68
N SER A 44 -34.44 -16.43 -9.86
CA SER A 44 -34.05 -17.08 -11.11
C SER A 44 -32.52 -16.95 -11.32
N SER A 45 -31.94 -17.96 -11.99
CA SER A 45 -30.50 -17.90 -12.38
C SER A 45 -30.18 -16.70 -13.27
N VAL A 46 -31.15 -16.23 -14.05
CA VAL A 46 -31.02 -15.03 -14.89
C VAL A 46 -30.82 -13.78 -14.03
N VAL A 47 -31.61 -13.61 -12.95
CA VAL A 47 -31.50 -12.48 -12.05
C VAL A 47 -30.15 -12.50 -11.31
N LEU A 48 -29.75 -13.67 -10.82
CA LEU A 48 -28.43 -13.81 -10.17
C LEU A 48 -27.30 -13.44 -11.13
N LYS A 49 -27.31 -14.02 -12.34
CA LYS A 49 -26.30 -13.74 -13.35
C LYS A 49 -26.23 -12.25 -13.69
N SER A 50 -27.38 -11.62 -14.00
CA SER A 50 -27.44 -10.20 -14.32
C SER A 50 -26.92 -9.32 -13.18
N THR A 51 -27.20 -9.69 -11.93
CA THR A 51 -26.70 -8.96 -10.75
C THR A 51 -25.19 -9.05 -10.65
N VAL A 52 -24.64 -10.25 -10.80
CA VAL A 52 -23.20 -10.47 -10.76
C VAL A 52 -22.50 -9.77 -11.93
N ASP A 53 -22.98 -9.93 -13.16
CA ASP A 53 -22.42 -9.31 -14.37
C ASP A 53 -22.41 -7.78 -14.22
N ARG A 54 -23.48 -7.18 -13.71
CA ARG A 54 -23.55 -5.73 -13.46
C ARG A 54 -22.51 -5.29 -12.43
N LEU A 55 -22.36 -6.01 -11.32
CA LEU A 55 -21.40 -5.65 -10.27
C LEU A 55 -19.95 -5.76 -10.76
N VAL A 56 -19.65 -6.78 -11.56
CA VAL A 56 -18.33 -6.98 -12.17
C VAL A 56 -18.07 -5.89 -13.21
N SER A 57 -19.02 -5.64 -14.13
CA SER A 57 -18.88 -4.65 -15.19
C SER A 57 -18.71 -3.22 -14.62
N ASN A 58 -19.54 -2.83 -13.63
CA ASN A 58 -19.39 -1.53 -12.98
C ASN A 58 -17.98 -1.36 -12.39
N ARG A 59 -17.42 -2.43 -11.82
CA ARG A 59 -16.08 -2.41 -11.28
C ARG A 59 -15.00 -2.29 -12.35
N GLU A 60 -15.16 -3.00 -13.47
CA GLU A 60 -14.26 -2.90 -14.62
C GLU A 60 -14.27 -1.48 -15.19
N THR A 61 -15.44 -0.89 -15.38
CA THR A 61 -15.59 0.49 -15.85
C THR A 61 -14.94 1.49 -14.88
N MET A 62 -15.16 1.33 -13.57
CA MET A 62 -14.48 2.16 -12.57
C MET A 62 -12.96 1.97 -12.61
N LYS A 63 -12.49 0.73 -12.74
CA LYS A 63 -11.07 0.42 -12.86
C LYS A 63 -10.47 1.07 -14.11
N GLU A 64 -11.12 0.95 -15.25
CA GLU A 64 -10.70 1.59 -16.50
C GLU A 64 -10.64 3.10 -16.37
N TYR A 65 -11.66 3.72 -15.75
CA TYR A 65 -11.64 5.16 -15.46
C TYR A 65 -10.46 5.57 -14.58
N TYR A 66 -10.20 4.85 -13.49
CA TYR A 66 -9.10 5.18 -12.58
C TYR A 66 -7.70 4.91 -13.15
N TYR A 67 -7.60 4.06 -14.17
CA TYR A 67 -6.35 3.84 -14.91
C TYR A 67 -6.24 4.73 -16.16
N SER A 68 -7.27 5.51 -16.48
CA SER A 68 -7.22 6.42 -17.63
C SER A 68 -6.33 7.64 -17.34
N PRO A 69 -5.70 8.22 -18.38
CA PRO A 69 -4.91 9.44 -18.25
C PRO A 69 -5.73 10.66 -17.75
N GLU A 70 -7.05 10.64 -17.97
CA GLU A 70 -7.97 11.70 -17.58
C GLU A 70 -8.37 11.61 -16.10
N SER A 71 -8.07 10.50 -15.42
CA SER A 71 -8.41 10.33 -14.00
C SER A 71 -7.50 11.16 -13.12
N ALA A 72 -8.10 11.96 -12.24
CA ALA A 72 -7.39 12.62 -11.16
C ALA A 72 -6.91 11.65 -10.06
N PHE A 73 -7.34 10.37 -10.13
CA PHE A 73 -7.00 9.34 -9.17
C PHE A 73 -6.30 8.18 -9.86
N GLN A 74 -5.28 7.61 -9.22
CA GLN A 74 -4.56 6.45 -9.70
C GLN A 74 -4.41 5.40 -8.59
N PHE A 75 -4.40 4.13 -9.00
CA PHE A 75 -4.06 3.04 -8.08
C PHE A 75 -2.55 3.02 -7.81
N SER A 76 -2.17 3.15 -6.54
CA SER A 76 -0.79 3.03 -6.11
C SER A 76 -0.72 2.15 -4.85
N GLY A 77 0.05 1.06 -4.91
CA GLY A 77 0.20 0.15 -3.77
C GLY A 77 -1.12 -0.49 -3.29
N GLY A 78 -2.11 -0.68 -4.19
CA GLY A 78 -3.42 -1.24 -3.85
C GLY A 78 -4.42 -0.25 -3.25
N GLN A 79 -4.08 1.04 -3.20
CA GLN A 79 -4.96 2.13 -2.74
C GLN A 79 -5.21 3.13 -3.85
N LEU A 80 -6.42 3.71 -3.84
CA LEU A 80 -6.77 4.82 -4.71
C LEU A 80 -6.13 6.09 -4.15
N MET A 81 -5.29 6.74 -4.95
CA MET A 81 -4.56 7.95 -4.55
C MET A 81 -4.80 9.06 -5.57
N HIS A 82 -4.98 10.29 -5.10
CA HIS A 82 -5.06 11.45 -5.98
C HIS A 82 -3.73 11.62 -6.72
N GLN A 83 -3.78 11.98 -8.01
CA GLN A 83 -2.59 12.13 -8.86
C GLN A 83 -1.53 13.04 -8.24
N GLU A 84 -1.94 14.19 -7.68
CA GLU A 84 -1.02 15.13 -7.02
C GLU A 84 -0.31 14.54 -5.80
N ASP A 85 -0.97 13.63 -5.08
CA ASP A 85 -0.39 12.99 -3.90
C ASP A 85 0.60 11.91 -4.30
N LYS A 86 0.32 11.19 -5.40
CA LYS A 86 1.26 10.25 -6.02
C LYS A 86 2.53 10.97 -6.48
N GLU A 87 2.39 12.03 -7.26
CA GLU A 87 3.53 12.86 -7.74
C GLU A 87 4.34 13.43 -6.57
N PHE A 88 3.66 13.83 -5.50
CA PHE A 88 4.34 14.29 -4.30
C PHE A 88 5.18 13.18 -3.66
N LEU A 89 4.63 11.97 -3.47
CA LEU A 89 5.38 10.84 -2.91
C LEU A 89 6.52 10.40 -3.83
N GLU A 90 6.36 10.47 -5.13
CA GLU A 90 7.41 10.19 -6.10
C GLU A 90 8.57 11.19 -5.96
N LYS A 91 8.29 12.50 -5.82
CA LYS A 91 9.29 13.53 -5.55
C LYS A 91 10.01 13.29 -4.22
N VAL A 92 9.27 13.00 -3.16
CA VAL A 92 9.85 12.64 -1.85
C VAL A 92 10.77 11.43 -1.97
N THR A 93 10.32 10.38 -2.65
CA THR A 93 11.09 9.15 -2.86
C THR A 93 12.36 9.40 -3.67
N ALA A 94 12.30 10.23 -4.71
CA ALA A 94 13.44 10.61 -5.52
C ALA A 94 14.50 11.36 -4.67
N ILE A 95 14.08 12.32 -3.85
CA ILE A 95 14.97 13.03 -2.92
C ILE A 95 15.64 12.04 -1.95
N ILE A 96 14.87 11.13 -1.37
CA ILE A 96 15.40 10.10 -0.46
C ILE A 96 16.43 9.22 -1.16
N LYS A 97 16.13 8.73 -2.37
CA LYS A 97 17.03 7.84 -3.14
C LYS A 97 18.36 8.50 -3.46
N VAL A 98 18.35 9.74 -3.91
CA VAL A 98 19.57 10.49 -4.25
C VAL A 98 20.46 10.76 -3.02
N ASN A 99 19.82 10.93 -1.85
CA ASN A 99 20.52 11.29 -0.61
C ASN A 99 20.57 10.13 0.41
N MET A 100 20.39 8.90 -0.05
CA MET A 100 20.21 7.72 0.80
C MET A 100 21.37 7.50 1.78
N ASN A 101 22.60 7.76 1.34
CA ASN A 101 23.84 7.57 2.09
C ASN A 101 24.16 8.70 3.08
N GLN A 102 23.37 9.78 3.09
CA GLN A 102 23.62 10.89 4.01
C GLN A 102 23.10 10.56 5.41
N GLU A 103 23.96 10.74 6.43
CA GLU A 103 23.56 10.61 7.85
C GLU A 103 22.52 11.67 8.26
N GLY A 104 22.53 12.83 7.60
CA GLY A 104 21.60 13.93 7.84
C GLY A 104 20.23 13.82 7.15
N LEU A 105 19.94 12.71 6.48
CA LEU A 105 18.66 12.53 5.79
C LEU A 105 17.50 12.39 6.80
N ARG A 106 16.79 13.48 6.99
CA ARG A 106 15.67 13.62 7.93
C ARG A 106 14.55 14.45 7.28
N PRO A 107 13.35 14.49 7.87
CA PRO A 107 12.20 15.20 7.31
C PRO A 107 12.47 16.68 7.00
N GLU A 108 13.26 17.36 7.81
CA GLU A 108 13.64 18.76 7.61
C GLU A 108 14.39 18.94 6.29
N PHE A 109 15.35 18.07 6.00
CA PHE A 109 16.08 18.08 4.73
C PHE A 109 15.15 17.83 3.54
N VAL A 110 14.25 16.85 3.63
CA VAL A 110 13.28 16.56 2.56
C VAL A 110 12.34 17.74 2.34
N ALA A 111 11.87 18.38 3.42
CA ALA A 111 11.01 19.57 3.34
C ALA A 111 11.72 20.73 2.64
N GLU A 112 12.99 20.97 2.96
CA GLU A 112 13.83 22.00 2.34
C GLU A 112 13.98 21.76 0.82
N GLN A 113 14.28 20.52 0.41
CA GLN A 113 14.39 20.15 -1.01
C GLN A 113 13.06 20.29 -1.77
N LEU A 114 11.93 20.21 -1.09
CA LEU A 114 10.59 20.42 -1.64
C LEU A 114 10.12 21.88 -1.54
N HIS A 115 10.99 22.80 -1.08
CA HIS A 115 10.66 24.22 -0.83
C HIS A 115 9.43 24.40 0.07
N MET A 116 9.29 23.55 1.08
CA MET A 116 8.20 23.60 2.04
C MET A 116 8.69 23.54 3.49
N ASN A 117 7.88 24.01 4.44
CA ASN A 117 8.25 23.84 5.84
C ASN A 117 7.92 22.43 6.34
N THR A 118 8.66 21.97 7.35
CA THR A 118 8.53 20.63 7.94
C THR A 118 7.10 20.34 8.44
N ARG A 119 6.40 21.32 9.02
CA ARG A 119 5.02 21.14 9.48
C ARG A 119 4.06 20.84 8.32
N SER A 120 4.26 21.46 7.17
CA SER A 120 3.47 21.20 5.96
C SER A 120 3.76 19.81 5.40
N LEU A 121 5.01 19.35 5.46
CA LEU A 121 5.39 17.98 5.08
C LEU A 121 4.64 16.96 5.95
N TYR A 122 4.69 17.09 7.28
CA TYR A 122 3.98 16.20 8.20
C TYR A 122 2.48 16.21 7.99
N ARG A 123 1.88 17.41 7.80
CA ARG A 123 0.44 17.55 7.54
C ARG A 123 0.03 16.87 6.24
N ARG A 124 0.85 16.97 5.18
CA ARG A 124 0.57 16.33 3.89
C ARG A 124 0.69 14.81 4.00
N PHE A 125 1.73 14.30 4.65
CA PHE A 125 1.87 12.88 4.92
C PHE A 125 0.68 12.30 5.69
N LYS A 126 0.19 13.01 6.72
CA LYS A 126 -0.98 12.58 7.50
C LYS A 126 -2.26 12.45 6.66
N LYS A 127 -2.38 13.19 5.55
CA LYS A 127 -3.53 13.09 4.65
C LYS A 127 -3.46 11.90 3.70
N ILE A 128 -2.25 11.54 3.26
CA ILE A 128 -2.05 10.60 2.16
C ILE A 128 -1.53 9.23 2.63
N SER A 129 -1.10 9.13 3.86
CA SER A 129 -0.47 7.93 4.42
C SER A 129 -0.64 7.88 5.93
N ASP A 130 -0.73 6.66 6.47
CA ASP A 130 -0.68 6.43 7.92
C ASP A 130 0.75 6.54 8.50
N MET A 131 1.74 6.82 7.64
CA MET A 131 3.14 6.93 8.03
C MET A 131 3.53 8.38 8.30
N THR A 132 4.47 8.58 9.23
CA THR A 132 5.16 9.86 9.34
C THR A 132 6.25 9.98 8.25
N PRO A 133 6.69 11.20 7.88
CA PRO A 133 7.84 11.38 6.98
C PRO A 133 9.10 10.66 7.47
N SER A 134 9.33 10.62 8.79
CA SER A 134 10.47 9.89 9.38
C SER A 134 10.37 8.38 9.16
N ASP A 135 9.17 7.81 9.35
CA ASP A 135 8.93 6.39 9.12
C ASP A 135 9.03 6.04 7.64
N TYR A 136 8.58 6.93 6.76
CA TYR A 136 8.70 6.74 5.32
C TYR A 136 10.17 6.73 4.86
N ILE A 137 11.01 7.66 5.35
CA ILE A 137 12.46 7.66 5.08
C ILE A 137 13.09 6.35 5.57
N LYS A 138 12.76 5.93 6.79
CA LYS A 138 13.24 4.66 7.36
C LYS A 138 12.81 3.47 6.51
N ASP A 139 11.56 3.44 6.09
CA ASP A 139 11.00 2.38 5.24
C ASP A 139 11.72 2.30 3.88
N CYS A 140 11.97 3.44 3.24
CA CYS A 140 12.76 3.51 2.00
C CYS A 140 14.19 2.97 2.20
N LYS A 141 14.86 3.34 3.30
CA LYS A 141 16.21 2.85 3.63
C LYS A 141 16.23 1.33 3.83
N LEU A 142 15.26 0.79 4.56
CA LEU A 142 15.14 -0.66 4.78
C LEU A 142 14.82 -1.42 3.49
N SER A 143 13.96 -0.88 2.63
CA SER A 143 13.62 -1.47 1.34
C SER A 143 14.83 -1.50 0.40
N TYR A 144 15.60 -0.43 0.37
CA TYR A 144 16.83 -0.38 -0.43
C TYR A 144 17.90 -1.34 0.11
N ALA A 145 18.05 -1.45 1.44
CA ALA A 145 18.92 -2.45 2.05
C ALA A 145 18.51 -3.88 1.68
N ALA A 146 17.22 -4.19 1.70
CA ALA A 146 16.70 -5.48 1.28
C ALA A 146 17.01 -5.78 -0.20
N GLN A 147 16.87 -4.80 -1.07
CA GLN A 147 17.27 -4.90 -2.47
C GLN A 147 18.77 -5.21 -2.61
N LEU A 148 19.64 -4.47 -1.93
CA LEU A 148 21.10 -4.68 -1.96
C LEU A 148 21.50 -6.07 -1.42
N LEU A 149 20.80 -6.58 -0.40
CA LEU A 149 21.03 -7.92 0.13
C LEU A 149 20.80 -9.01 -0.92
N VAL A 150 19.84 -8.83 -1.81
CA VAL A 150 19.47 -9.81 -2.86
C VAL A 150 20.30 -9.63 -4.12
N THR A 151 20.51 -8.36 -4.55
CA THR A 151 21.09 -8.05 -5.85
C THR A 151 22.61 -7.89 -5.84
N THR A 152 23.26 -7.86 -4.66
CA THR A 152 24.70 -7.65 -4.52
C THR A 152 25.33 -8.61 -3.52
N ASN A 153 26.67 -8.74 -3.60
CA ASN A 153 27.47 -9.46 -2.61
C ASN A 153 28.00 -8.57 -1.47
N MET A 154 27.48 -7.35 -1.34
CA MET A 154 27.90 -6.41 -0.28
C MET A 154 27.69 -7.01 1.10
N SER A 155 28.65 -6.84 1.99
CA SER A 155 28.48 -7.18 3.40
C SER A 155 27.37 -6.30 4.04
N VAL A 156 26.81 -6.75 5.15
CA VAL A 156 25.82 -5.95 5.89
C VAL A 156 26.43 -4.59 6.32
N GLN A 157 27.72 -4.55 6.59
CA GLN A 157 28.40 -3.29 6.96
C GLN A 157 28.46 -2.30 5.78
N GLU A 158 28.76 -2.78 4.59
CA GLU A 158 28.76 -1.95 3.37
C GLU A 158 27.34 -1.47 3.03
N ILE A 159 26.33 -2.32 3.23
CA ILE A 159 24.93 -1.93 3.04
C ILE A 159 24.52 -0.85 4.05
N LEU A 160 24.92 -0.98 5.32
CA LEU A 160 24.68 0.05 6.33
C LEU A 160 25.27 1.40 5.91
N TYR A 161 26.49 1.38 5.40
CA TYR A 161 27.12 2.60 4.88
C TYR A 161 26.36 3.17 3.68
N ALA A 162 25.94 2.32 2.74
CA ALA A 162 25.19 2.71 1.55
C ALA A 162 23.83 3.36 1.87
N ILE A 163 23.22 2.99 2.99
CA ILE A 163 21.96 3.60 3.45
C ILE A 163 22.16 4.73 4.49
N GLY A 164 23.40 5.16 4.71
CA GLY A 164 23.73 6.22 5.69
C GLY A 164 23.26 5.87 7.11
N ASN A 165 23.47 4.63 7.53
CA ASN A 165 23.15 4.16 8.88
C ASN A 165 24.39 3.59 9.56
N THR A 166 24.78 4.16 10.70
CA THR A 166 25.96 3.73 11.47
C THR A 166 25.60 2.76 12.60
N ASN A 167 24.33 2.66 12.98
CA ASN A 167 23.88 1.83 14.09
C ASN A 167 23.41 0.46 13.61
N LYS A 168 24.31 -0.52 13.66
CA LYS A 168 24.06 -1.91 13.26
C LYS A 168 22.94 -2.57 14.07
N SER A 169 22.93 -2.40 15.39
CA SER A 169 21.93 -3.03 16.27
C SER A 169 20.53 -2.50 15.99
N TYR A 170 20.42 -1.18 15.80
CA TYR A 170 19.16 -0.55 15.41
C TYR A 170 18.67 -1.06 14.04
N PHE A 171 19.56 -1.14 13.05
CA PHE A 171 19.23 -1.66 11.73
C PHE A 171 18.69 -3.10 11.79
N TYR A 172 19.38 -4.00 12.49
CA TYR A 172 18.92 -5.40 12.63
C TYR A 172 17.54 -5.48 13.24
N LYS A 173 17.29 -4.70 14.32
CA LYS A 173 15.98 -4.63 14.98
C LYS A 173 14.88 -4.17 14.02
N GLU A 174 15.09 -3.05 13.32
CA GLU A 174 14.09 -2.49 12.39
C GLU A 174 13.89 -3.37 11.15
N PHE A 175 14.96 -3.94 10.62
CA PHE A 175 14.89 -4.86 9.49
C PHE A 175 14.10 -6.13 9.85
N SER A 176 14.43 -6.76 10.98
CA SER A 176 13.71 -7.95 11.44
C SER A 176 12.24 -7.66 11.79
N ARG A 177 11.95 -6.46 12.28
CA ARG A 177 10.56 -6.03 12.51
C ARG A 177 9.78 -5.94 11.20
N LYS A 178 10.39 -5.43 10.12
CA LYS A 178 9.73 -5.25 8.81
C LYS A 178 9.60 -6.57 8.04
N TYR A 179 10.66 -7.35 7.98
CA TYR A 179 10.75 -8.54 7.12
C TYR A 179 10.58 -9.86 7.86
N GLN A 180 10.44 -9.84 9.20
CA GLN A 180 10.26 -11.00 10.09
C GLN A 180 11.44 -11.99 10.09
N VAL A 181 12.57 -11.62 9.49
CA VAL A 181 13.82 -12.39 9.42
C VAL A 181 15.03 -11.46 9.56
N THR A 182 16.20 -12.02 9.89
CA THR A 182 17.43 -11.23 9.93
C THR A 182 17.91 -10.84 8.52
N PRO A 183 18.72 -9.80 8.34
CA PRO A 183 19.30 -9.45 7.04
C PRO A 183 20.06 -10.60 6.39
N LYS A 184 20.75 -11.43 7.20
CA LYS A 184 21.49 -12.59 6.71
C LYS A 184 20.55 -13.69 6.19
N ASP A 185 19.51 -13.99 6.94
CA ASP A 185 18.52 -15.00 6.56
C ASP A 185 17.73 -14.54 5.33
N TYR A 186 17.38 -13.26 5.28
CA TYR A 186 16.72 -12.65 4.12
C TYR A 186 17.52 -12.84 2.83
N ARG A 187 18.84 -12.61 2.88
CA ARG A 187 19.75 -12.88 1.76
C ARG A 187 19.71 -14.35 1.37
N SER A 188 19.91 -15.24 2.34
CA SER A 188 19.99 -16.70 2.09
C SER A 188 18.70 -17.27 1.49
N MET A 189 17.54 -16.76 1.90
CA MET A 189 16.25 -17.17 1.36
C MET A 189 16.06 -16.70 -0.09
N ASN A 190 16.44 -15.48 -0.41
CA ASN A 190 16.16 -14.88 -1.72
C ASN A 190 17.25 -15.18 -2.77
N GLN A 191 18.48 -15.47 -2.39
CA GLN A 191 19.53 -15.92 -3.33
C GLN A 191 19.32 -17.36 -3.83
N LYS A 192 18.59 -18.21 -3.09
CA LYS A 192 18.25 -19.59 -3.53
C LYS A 192 17.18 -19.61 -4.63
N ILE A 193 16.38 -18.57 -4.75
CA ILE A 193 15.30 -18.49 -5.75
C ILE A 193 15.83 -18.02 -7.13
N GLY A 194 17.01 -17.42 -7.19
CA GLY A 194 17.61 -16.91 -8.44
C GLY A 194 18.51 -17.89 -9.19
N ASN A 195 18.67 -19.10 -8.70
CA ASN A 195 19.54 -20.14 -9.30
C ASN A 195 18.77 -21.38 -9.80
N GLU A 196 17.45 -21.30 -9.89
CA GLU A 196 16.58 -22.24 -10.62
C GLU A 196 16.01 -21.53 -11.88
#